data_21e95b34a26855bd24b05ca4b1fc2814
#
_entry.id   21e95b34a26855bd24b05ca4b1fc2814
#
_cell.length_a   1.000
_cell.length_b   1.000
_cell.length_c   1.000
_cell.angle_alpha   90.00
_cell.angle_beta   90.00
_cell.angle_gamma   90.00
#
_symmetry.space_group_name_H-M   'P 1'
#
loop_
_entity.id
_entity.type
_entity.pdbx_description
1 polymer ?
#
loop_
_entity_poly.entity_id
_entity_poly.type
_entity_poly.pdbx_seq_one_letter_code
_entity_poly.pdbx_strand_id
1 'polypeptide(L)'
;LDLLERVVDEGLFETIMVCYSFLEPKAKKSILPKALAKNIGVIAMKSFSGGVIDDPQLALKYVLSQPDIIIIPGVETKELFDQNWKVFQGSYSLSPAEKLKIENIRNQYGKSFCRRCDYCQPCSEEIPIQLLLGVRSALKRFGKSFLQEGWPREAIDKARNCSECGECLERCPYQLPIPDLIKENLAWVDEQFTS
;
A
#
# COMPACT_ATOMS: atom_id res chain seq x y z
N LEU A 1 10.49 2.67 9.82
CA LEU A 1 9.90 2.44 11.16
C LEU A 1 10.79 2.93 12.30
N ASP A 2 12.11 2.89 12.16
CA ASP A 2 13.07 3.23 13.22
C ASP A 2 12.85 4.63 13.81
N LEU A 3 12.59 5.63 12.93
CA LEU A 3 12.25 6.97 13.40
C LEU A 3 10.96 6.98 14.24
N LEU A 4 9.94 6.25 13.79
CA LEU A 4 8.67 6.18 14.52
C LEU A 4 8.81 5.43 15.85
N GLU A 5 9.68 4.42 15.92
CA GLU A 5 10.00 3.75 17.19
C GLU A 5 10.64 4.70 18.18
N ARG A 6 11.59 5.53 17.73
CA ARG A 6 12.20 6.58 18.57
C ARG A 6 11.15 7.57 19.07
N VAL A 7 10.27 8.04 18.19
CA VAL A 7 9.17 8.95 18.57
C VAL A 7 8.27 8.34 19.63
N VAL A 8 7.94 7.05 19.50
CA VAL A 8 7.16 6.32 20.54
C VAL A 8 7.97 6.19 21.83
N ASP A 9 9.28 5.90 21.74
CA ASP A 9 10.13 5.75 22.91
C ASP A 9 10.30 7.07 23.68
N GLU A 10 10.31 8.22 22.99
CA GLU A 10 10.33 9.54 23.60
C GLU A 10 9.03 9.92 24.33
N GLY A 11 7.87 9.40 23.85
CA GLY A 11 6.58 9.58 24.50
C GLY A 11 6.03 11.02 24.48
N LEU A 12 6.42 11.79 23.45
CA LEU A 12 6.02 13.21 23.30
C LEU A 12 4.65 13.42 22.68
N PHE A 13 4.04 12.36 22.15
CA PHE A 13 2.77 12.43 21.42
C PHE A 13 1.74 11.49 22.03
N GLU A 14 0.50 11.95 22.10
CA GLU A 14 -0.63 11.17 22.59
C GLU A 14 -1.11 10.14 21.55
N THR A 15 -0.84 10.40 20.28
CA THR A 15 -1.24 9.51 19.17
C THR A 15 -0.16 9.41 18.11
N ILE A 16 -0.14 8.26 17.42
CA ILE A 16 0.71 8.04 16.25
C ILE A 16 -0.14 7.52 15.09
N MET A 17 0.27 7.87 13.87
CA MET A 17 -0.33 7.31 12.65
C MET A 17 0.69 6.45 11.93
N VAL A 18 0.32 5.20 11.62
CA VAL A 18 1.23 4.23 11.00
C VAL A 18 0.55 3.49 9.84
N CYS A 19 1.29 3.24 8.75
CA CYS A 19 0.85 2.32 7.73
C CYS A 19 0.81 0.90 8.31
N TYR A 20 -0.38 0.29 8.32
CA TYR A 20 -0.54 -1.04 8.83
C TYR A 20 -1.58 -1.82 8.03
N SER A 21 -1.14 -2.91 7.45
CA SER A 21 -1.95 -3.87 6.69
C SER A 21 -1.28 -5.24 6.73
N PHE A 22 -1.92 -6.25 6.18
CA PHE A 22 -1.25 -7.54 6.08
C PHE A 22 -0.09 -7.57 5.05
N LEU A 23 0.01 -6.61 4.11
CA LEU A 23 1.20 -6.43 3.26
C LEU A 23 2.30 -5.61 3.95
N GLU A 24 1.95 -4.82 4.97
CA GLU A 24 2.87 -4.02 5.79
C GLU A 24 2.73 -4.37 7.29
N PRO A 25 3.07 -5.61 7.70
CA PRO A 25 2.80 -6.08 9.05
C PRO A 25 3.86 -5.69 10.09
N LYS A 26 4.95 -5.04 9.69
CA LYS A 26 6.13 -4.82 10.57
C LYS A 26 5.79 -4.07 11.87
N ALA A 27 4.87 -3.09 11.80
CA ALA A 27 4.47 -2.31 12.98
C ALA A 27 3.90 -3.19 14.11
N LYS A 28 3.29 -4.33 13.79
CA LYS A 28 2.75 -5.27 14.78
C LYS A 28 3.77 -5.76 15.79
N LYS A 29 5.02 -5.92 15.38
CA LYS A 29 6.07 -6.50 16.24
C LYS A 29 6.85 -5.44 17.01
N SER A 30 6.85 -4.20 16.56
CA SER A 30 7.67 -3.15 17.15
C SER A 30 6.83 -2.00 17.70
N ILE A 31 6.11 -1.29 16.84
CA ILE A 31 5.43 -0.03 17.19
C ILE A 31 4.18 -0.26 18.04
N LEU A 32 3.29 -1.19 17.61
CA LEU A 32 2.01 -1.38 18.28
C LEU A 32 2.17 -1.75 19.77
N PRO A 33 3.00 -2.74 20.15
CA PRO A 33 3.19 -3.08 21.55
C PRO A 33 3.80 -1.95 22.38
N LYS A 34 4.74 -1.20 21.81
CA LYS A 34 5.38 -0.06 22.48
C LYS A 34 4.39 1.09 22.73
N ALA A 35 3.61 1.45 21.71
CA ALA A 35 2.59 2.49 21.83
C ALA A 35 1.54 2.13 22.89
N LEU A 36 1.04 0.90 22.84
CA LEU A 36 0.09 0.40 23.83
C LEU A 36 0.64 0.46 25.26
N ALA A 37 1.89 0.01 25.49
CA ALA A 37 2.54 0.05 26.78
C ALA A 37 2.71 1.47 27.34
N LYS A 38 2.76 2.48 26.48
CA LYS A 38 2.88 3.90 26.81
C LYS A 38 1.56 4.67 26.78
N ASN A 39 0.44 3.98 26.57
CA ASN A 39 -0.89 4.59 26.41
C ASN A 39 -0.94 5.63 25.28
N ILE A 40 -0.20 5.38 24.20
CA ILE A 40 -0.22 6.18 22.97
C ILE A 40 -1.24 5.59 22.02
N GLY A 41 -2.22 6.39 21.59
CA GLY A 41 -3.26 5.98 20.64
C GLY A 41 -2.65 5.65 19.25
N VAL A 42 -3.09 4.57 18.64
CA VAL A 42 -2.61 4.16 17.31
C VAL A 42 -3.70 4.32 16.26
N ILE A 43 -3.39 5.09 15.21
CA ILE A 43 -4.22 5.24 14.02
C ILE A 43 -3.57 4.48 12.87
N ALA A 44 -4.23 3.41 12.41
CA ALA A 44 -3.76 2.64 11.26
C ALA A 44 -4.30 3.22 9.96
N MET A 45 -3.39 3.64 9.09
CA MET A 45 -3.71 4.06 7.73
C MET A 45 -3.30 3.01 6.70
N LYS A 46 -3.79 3.17 5.47
CA LYS A 46 -3.50 2.29 4.32
C LYS A 46 -3.87 0.82 4.56
N SER A 47 -4.97 0.56 5.27
CA SER A 47 -5.46 -0.80 5.53
C SER A 47 -5.62 -1.64 4.26
N PHE A 48 -5.95 -1.02 3.12
CA PHE A 48 -6.06 -1.63 1.80
C PHE A 48 -4.76 -1.56 0.97
N SER A 49 -3.64 -1.16 1.59
CA SER A 49 -2.34 -0.98 0.90
C SER A 49 -2.45 -0.09 -0.34
N GLY A 50 -3.31 0.94 -0.28
CA GLY A 50 -3.55 1.86 -1.40
C GLY A 50 -4.32 1.25 -2.56
N GLY A 51 -5.21 0.29 -2.30
CA GLY A 51 -6.03 -0.37 -3.30
C GLY A 51 -5.38 -1.59 -3.96
N VAL A 52 -4.24 -2.05 -3.44
CA VAL A 52 -3.60 -3.30 -3.89
C VAL A 52 -4.33 -4.52 -3.34
N ILE A 53 -4.88 -4.41 -2.13
CA ILE A 53 -5.66 -5.49 -1.51
C ILE A 53 -7.09 -5.42 -2.02
N ASP A 54 -7.53 -6.46 -2.72
CA ASP A 54 -8.85 -6.57 -3.35
C ASP A 54 -9.94 -7.16 -2.45
N ASP A 55 -9.58 -7.54 -1.24
CA ASP A 55 -10.51 -8.08 -0.24
C ASP A 55 -10.60 -7.12 0.95
N PRO A 56 -11.53 -6.13 0.92
CA PRO A 56 -11.66 -5.15 1.98
C PRO A 56 -12.01 -5.79 3.32
N GLN A 57 -12.84 -6.84 3.31
CA GLN A 57 -13.26 -7.51 4.54
C GLN A 57 -12.07 -8.18 5.23
N LEU A 58 -11.26 -8.91 4.47
CA LEU A 58 -10.05 -9.56 4.99
C LEU A 58 -9.03 -8.54 5.49
N ALA A 59 -8.85 -7.44 4.74
CA ALA A 59 -7.95 -6.35 5.11
C ALA A 59 -8.33 -5.71 6.45
N LEU A 60 -9.61 -5.36 6.61
CA LEU A 60 -10.11 -4.73 7.82
C LEU A 60 -10.08 -5.69 9.02
N LYS A 61 -10.51 -6.94 8.84
CA LYS A 61 -10.41 -7.97 9.90
C LYS A 61 -8.98 -8.13 10.38
N TYR A 62 -8.00 -8.13 9.46
CA TYR A 62 -6.59 -8.24 9.83
C TYR A 62 -6.14 -7.09 10.74
N VAL A 63 -6.48 -5.86 10.37
CA VAL A 63 -6.08 -4.69 11.15
C VAL A 63 -6.82 -4.64 12.49
N LEU A 64 -8.13 -4.85 12.48
CA LEU A 64 -9.00 -4.85 13.67
C LEU A 64 -8.73 -6.04 14.61
N SER A 65 -8.03 -7.08 14.15
CA SER A 65 -7.58 -8.17 15.05
C SER A 65 -6.51 -7.72 16.05
N GLN A 66 -5.96 -6.51 15.90
CA GLN A 66 -5.07 -5.92 16.90
C GLN A 66 -5.89 -5.12 17.91
N PRO A 67 -5.57 -5.21 19.22
CA PRO A 67 -6.25 -4.42 20.24
C PRO A 67 -5.93 -2.91 20.09
N ASP A 68 -6.86 -2.10 20.54
CA ASP A 68 -6.68 -0.65 20.77
C ASP A 68 -6.12 0.13 19.55
N ILE A 69 -6.60 -0.25 18.36
CA ILE A 69 -6.22 0.41 17.10
C ILE A 69 -7.44 1.08 16.46
N ILE A 70 -7.28 2.33 16.06
CA ILE A 70 -8.26 3.06 15.25
C ILE A 70 -7.86 2.90 13.79
N ILE A 71 -8.80 2.59 12.91
CA ILE A 71 -8.54 2.50 11.47
C ILE A 71 -9.21 3.62 10.70
N ILE A 72 -8.53 4.09 9.66
CA ILE A 72 -9.06 5.07 8.70
C ILE A 72 -9.05 4.46 7.29
N PRO A 73 -10.01 3.57 6.98
CA PRO A 73 -10.09 2.93 5.68
C PRO A 73 -10.50 3.94 4.60
N GLY A 74 -9.99 3.76 3.38
CA GLY A 74 -10.47 4.50 2.22
C GLY A 74 -11.92 4.12 1.90
N VAL A 75 -12.74 5.12 1.57
CA VAL A 75 -14.15 4.94 1.17
C VAL A 75 -14.39 5.82 -0.05
N GLU A 76 -14.60 5.22 -1.19
CA GLU A 76 -14.79 5.92 -2.48
C GLU A 76 -16.22 5.78 -2.99
N THR A 77 -16.92 4.72 -2.56
CA THR A 77 -18.30 4.45 -2.96
C THR A 77 -19.15 4.06 -1.77
N LYS A 78 -20.48 4.19 -1.92
CA LYS A 78 -21.43 3.75 -0.90
C LYS A 78 -21.32 2.23 -0.64
N GLU A 79 -21.12 1.45 -1.71
CA GLU A 79 -20.99 -0.01 -1.65
C GLU A 79 -19.76 -0.40 -0.80
N LEU A 80 -18.64 0.30 -0.97
CA LEU A 80 -17.44 0.07 -0.16
C LEU A 80 -17.66 0.47 1.30
N PHE A 81 -18.38 1.57 1.55
CA PHE A 81 -18.79 1.94 2.90
C PHE A 81 -19.63 0.83 3.56
N ASP A 82 -20.66 0.35 2.88
CA ASP A 82 -21.54 -0.69 3.39
C ASP A 82 -20.78 -2.00 3.66
N GLN A 83 -19.82 -2.36 2.81
CA GLN A 83 -18.93 -3.50 3.03
C GLN A 83 -18.04 -3.32 4.27
N ASN A 84 -17.41 -2.17 4.39
CA ASN A 84 -16.58 -1.84 5.55
C ASN A 84 -17.40 -1.87 6.84
N TRP A 85 -18.60 -1.26 6.82
CA TRP A 85 -19.51 -1.22 7.96
C TRP A 85 -19.90 -2.60 8.47
N LYS A 86 -20.16 -3.54 7.57
CA LYS A 86 -20.45 -4.94 7.94
C LYS A 86 -19.30 -5.60 8.71
N VAL A 87 -18.06 -5.27 8.38
CA VAL A 87 -16.90 -5.81 9.11
C VAL A 87 -16.87 -5.27 10.54
N PHE A 88 -17.17 -3.98 10.74
CA PHE A 88 -17.21 -3.37 12.09
C PHE A 88 -18.29 -3.96 12.99
N GLN A 89 -19.35 -4.50 12.41
CA GLN A 89 -20.44 -5.14 13.17
C GLN A 89 -20.15 -6.62 13.49
N GLY A 90 -19.09 -7.20 12.93
CA GLY A 90 -18.78 -8.60 13.02
C GLY A 90 -17.64 -8.96 13.98
N SER A 91 -17.21 -10.20 13.90
CA SER A 91 -16.01 -10.68 14.61
C SER A 91 -14.75 -10.37 13.81
N TYR A 92 -13.71 -9.91 14.49
CA TYR A 92 -12.39 -9.62 13.90
C TYR A 92 -11.43 -10.82 13.96
N SER A 93 -11.88 -11.96 14.48
CA SER A 93 -11.09 -13.18 14.52
C SER A 93 -10.86 -13.73 13.11
N LEU A 94 -9.60 -14.00 12.78
CA LEU A 94 -9.22 -14.60 11.51
C LEU A 94 -9.27 -16.13 11.59
N SER A 95 -10.08 -16.73 10.73
CA SER A 95 -10.12 -18.19 10.55
C SER A 95 -8.82 -18.73 9.94
N PRO A 96 -8.55 -20.06 10.06
CA PRO A 96 -7.40 -20.68 9.40
C PRO A 96 -7.37 -20.44 7.88
N ALA A 97 -8.52 -20.50 7.21
CA ALA A 97 -8.64 -20.24 5.77
C ALA A 97 -8.29 -18.78 5.41
N GLU A 98 -8.73 -17.81 6.21
CA GLU A 98 -8.40 -16.39 6.02
C GLU A 98 -6.89 -16.13 6.24
N LYS A 99 -6.28 -16.78 7.24
CA LYS A 99 -4.83 -16.69 7.47
C LYS A 99 -4.05 -17.24 6.28
N LEU A 100 -4.45 -18.38 5.73
CA LEU A 100 -3.83 -18.97 4.54
C LEU A 100 -3.99 -18.03 3.31
N LYS A 101 -5.18 -17.44 3.12
CA LYS A 101 -5.41 -16.46 2.06
C LYS A 101 -4.50 -15.25 2.19
N ILE A 102 -4.30 -14.73 3.40
CA ILE A 102 -3.35 -13.63 3.67
C ILE A 102 -1.93 -14.03 3.27
N GLU A 103 -1.48 -15.22 3.63
CA GLU A 103 -0.14 -15.72 3.27
C GLU A 103 0.05 -15.84 1.75
N ASN A 104 -0.93 -16.37 1.05
CA ASN A 104 -0.92 -16.47 -0.42
C ASN A 104 -0.81 -15.07 -1.07
N ILE A 105 -1.60 -14.11 -0.61
CA ILE A 105 -1.53 -12.73 -1.12
C ILE A 105 -0.16 -12.10 -0.80
N ARG A 106 0.38 -12.29 0.40
CA ARG A 106 1.73 -11.84 0.76
C ARG A 106 2.81 -12.40 -0.15
N ASN A 107 2.73 -13.69 -0.46
CA ASN A 107 3.69 -14.34 -1.35
C ASN A 107 3.60 -13.79 -2.78
N GLN A 108 2.40 -13.50 -3.25
CA GLN A 108 2.16 -12.91 -4.57
C GLN A 108 2.76 -11.50 -4.69
N TYR A 109 2.56 -10.66 -3.66
CA TYR A 109 2.94 -9.24 -3.70
C TYR A 109 4.27 -8.91 -2.99
N GLY A 110 4.88 -9.85 -2.30
CA GLY A 110 6.03 -9.59 -1.41
C GLY A 110 7.23 -8.92 -2.06
N LYS A 111 7.44 -9.18 -3.37
CA LYS A 111 8.56 -8.65 -4.15
C LYS A 111 8.16 -7.53 -5.14
N SER A 112 6.88 -7.22 -5.27
CA SER A 112 6.38 -6.22 -6.23
C SER A 112 5.60 -5.07 -5.59
N PHE A 113 5.28 -5.16 -4.31
CA PHE A 113 4.47 -4.16 -3.62
C PHE A 113 5.24 -2.86 -3.35
N CYS A 114 4.93 -1.81 -4.09
CA CYS A 114 5.46 -0.47 -3.87
C CYS A 114 4.72 0.22 -2.71
N ARG A 115 5.48 0.67 -1.70
CA ARG A 115 4.93 1.36 -0.52
C ARG A 115 4.75 2.87 -0.70
N ARG A 116 5.07 3.37 -1.89
CA ARG A 116 4.90 4.78 -2.27
C ARG A 116 5.60 5.75 -1.30
N CYS A 117 6.82 5.43 -0.92
CA CYS A 117 7.67 6.24 -0.04
C CYS A 117 8.53 7.26 -0.79
N ASP A 118 8.66 7.13 -2.10
CA ASP A 118 9.34 8.03 -3.04
C ASP A 118 10.87 8.10 -2.92
N TYR A 119 11.50 7.25 -2.11
CA TYR A 119 12.96 7.22 -1.99
C TYR A 119 13.69 6.88 -3.30
N CYS A 120 13.00 6.29 -4.27
CA CYS A 120 13.54 6.02 -5.60
C CYS A 120 13.71 7.28 -6.48
N GLN A 121 13.16 8.42 -6.05
CA GLN A 121 13.35 9.69 -6.73
C GLN A 121 14.65 10.41 -6.26
N PRO A 122 15.17 11.37 -7.06
CA PRO A 122 14.75 11.74 -8.41
C PRO A 122 15.12 10.69 -9.46
N CYS A 123 14.33 10.57 -10.53
CA CYS A 123 14.64 9.79 -11.70
C CYS A 123 15.22 10.71 -12.79
N SER A 124 16.30 10.32 -13.45
CA SER A 124 16.92 11.11 -14.55
C SER A 124 15.97 11.35 -15.72
N GLU A 125 15.07 10.38 -15.98
CA GLU A 125 14.03 10.49 -17.01
C GLU A 125 12.72 11.08 -16.48
N GLU A 126 12.74 11.68 -15.29
CA GLU A 126 11.57 12.27 -14.63
C GLU A 126 10.34 11.33 -14.54
N ILE A 127 10.57 10.03 -14.48
CA ILE A 127 9.49 9.04 -14.38
C ILE A 127 8.89 9.10 -12.99
N PRO A 128 7.57 9.33 -12.84
CA PRO A 128 6.89 9.22 -11.55
C PRO A 128 6.69 7.75 -11.18
N ILE A 129 7.75 7.12 -10.70
CA ILE A 129 7.86 5.67 -10.46
C ILE A 129 6.68 5.14 -9.62
N GLN A 130 6.25 5.87 -8.59
CA GLN A 130 5.12 5.46 -7.74
C GLN A 130 3.83 5.24 -8.53
N LEU A 131 3.55 6.11 -9.53
CA LEU A 131 2.36 5.98 -10.37
C LEU A 131 2.45 4.70 -11.19
N LEU A 132 3.59 4.47 -11.83
CA LEU A 132 3.80 3.30 -12.67
C LEU A 132 3.69 1.99 -11.90
N LEU A 133 4.27 1.92 -10.69
CA LEU A 133 4.17 0.74 -9.84
C LEU A 133 2.77 0.58 -9.20
N GLY A 134 1.96 1.63 -9.21
CA GLY A 134 0.57 1.63 -8.72
C GLY A 134 -0.49 1.70 -9.82
N VAL A 135 -0.11 1.65 -11.10
CA VAL A 135 -1.01 1.93 -12.23
C VAL A 135 -2.23 1.01 -12.28
N ARG A 136 -2.07 -0.27 -11.93
CA ARG A 136 -3.18 -1.24 -11.88
C ARG A 136 -4.23 -0.84 -10.83
N SER A 137 -3.78 -0.40 -9.65
CA SER A 137 -4.67 0.11 -8.61
C SER A 137 -5.31 1.44 -9.01
N ALA A 138 -4.57 2.30 -9.71
CA ALA A 138 -5.08 3.58 -10.20
C ALA A 138 -6.19 3.37 -11.24
N LEU A 139 -5.99 2.48 -12.22
CA LEU A 139 -7.01 2.15 -13.22
C LEU A 139 -8.28 1.59 -12.56
N LYS A 140 -8.12 0.72 -11.57
CA LYS A 140 -9.24 0.12 -10.85
C LYS A 140 -10.08 1.14 -10.08
N ARG A 141 -9.43 2.16 -9.49
CA ARG A 141 -10.08 3.19 -8.67
C ARG A 141 -10.69 4.31 -9.49
N PHE A 142 -10.02 4.74 -10.54
CA PHE A 142 -10.35 5.94 -11.28
C PHE A 142 -10.84 5.67 -12.71
N GLY A 143 -10.77 4.43 -13.17
CA GLY A 143 -11.19 4.04 -14.51
C GLY A 143 -10.15 4.31 -15.60
N LYS A 144 -10.47 3.90 -16.84
CA LYS A 144 -9.57 4.01 -18.00
C LYS A 144 -9.25 5.46 -18.37
N SER A 145 -10.23 6.36 -18.27
CA SER A 145 -10.07 7.79 -18.62
C SER A 145 -8.99 8.46 -17.81
N PHE A 146 -8.79 8.08 -16.55
CA PHE A 146 -7.72 8.62 -15.69
C PHE A 146 -6.31 8.40 -16.26
N LEU A 147 -6.09 7.30 -16.99
CA LEU A 147 -4.78 6.97 -17.58
C LEU A 147 -4.63 7.45 -19.02
N GLN A 148 -5.68 8.00 -19.63
CA GLN A 148 -5.69 8.40 -21.04
C GLN A 148 -5.33 9.87 -21.26
N GLU A 149 -5.50 10.72 -20.23
CA GLU A 149 -5.36 12.16 -20.34
C GLU A 149 -4.56 12.76 -19.17
N GLY A 150 -4.02 13.95 -19.41
CA GLY A 150 -3.31 14.74 -18.42
C GLY A 150 -2.05 14.06 -17.87
N TRP A 151 -1.69 14.43 -16.65
CA TRP A 151 -0.45 14.02 -16.02
C TRP A 151 -0.24 12.49 -15.87
N PRO A 152 -1.27 11.64 -15.71
CA PRO A 152 -1.04 10.19 -15.66
C PRO A 152 -0.63 9.63 -17.02
N ARG A 153 -1.19 10.16 -18.11
CA ARG A 153 -0.80 9.80 -19.47
C ARG A 153 0.65 10.22 -19.76
N GLU A 154 1.01 11.45 -19.42
CA GLU A 154 2.38 11.95 -19.56
C GLU A 154 3.38 11.09 -18.75
N ALA A 155 2.99 10.64 -17.57
CA ALA A 155 3.80 9.77 -16.74
C ALA A 155 4.05 8.41 -17.39
N ILE A 156 3.02 7.82 -18.02
CA ILE A 156 3.13 6.56 -18.77
C ILE A 156 4.07 6.76 -19.97
N ASP A 157 3.94 7.87 -20.70
CA ASP A 157 4.79 8.16 -21.86
C ASP A 157 6.25 8.40 -21.45
N LYS A 158 6.51 9.11 -20.35
CA LYS A 158 7.86 9.24 -19.77
C LYS A 158 8.46 7.89 -19.37
N ALA A 159 7.66 6.99 -18.81
CA ALA A 159 8.14 5.69 -18.38
C ALA A 159 8.65 4.80 -19.51
N ARG A 160 8.19 5.03 -20.75
CA ARG A 160 8.71 4.33 -21.95
C ARG A 160 10.17 4.68 -22.27
N ASN A 161 10.66 5.81 -21.75
CA ASN A 161 12.04 6.27 -21.92
C ASN A 161 12.96 5.75 -20.80
N CYS A 162 12.54 4.80 -19.99
CA CYS A 162 13.37 4.27 -18.91
C CYS A 162 14.71 3.74 -19.47
N SER A 163 15.80 4.40 -19.08
CA SER A 163 17.17 4.03 -19.48
C SER A 163 17.75 2.85 -18.71
N GLU A 164 17.02 2.30 -17.75
CA GLU A 164 17.45 1.19 -16.86
C GLU A 164 18.75 1.48 -16.10
N CYS A 165 19.03 2.74 -15.80
CA CYS A 165 20.27 3.16 -15.14
C CYS A 165 20.53 2.53 -13.75
N GLY A 166 19.49 1.96 -13.11
CA GLY A 166 19.61 1.26 -11.82
C GLY A 166 19.55 2.14 -10.57
N GLU A 167 19.63 3.46 -10.68
CA GLU A 167 19.63 4.35 -9.50
C GLU A 167 18.41 4.17 -8.57
N CYS A 168 17.25 3.89 -9.15
CA CYS A 168 16.04 3.61 -8.37
C CYS A 168 16.11 2.29 -7.57
N LEU A 169 16.92 1.31 -8.02
CA LEU A 169 17.17 0.06 -7.31
C LEU A 169 18.00 0.30 -6.05
N GLU A 170 19.06 1.09 -6.17
CA GLU A 170 19.97 1.42 -5.06
C GLU A 170 19.24 2.21 -3.96
N ARG A 171 18.34 3.11 -4.37
CA ARG A 171 17.57 3.97 -3.44
C ARG A 171 16.38 3.26 -2.82
N CYS A 172 15.92 2.13 -3.36
CA CYS A 172 14.73 1.45 -2.86
C CYS A 172 15.01 0.65 -1.57
N PRO A 173 14.49 1.07 -0.39
CA PRO A 173 14.73 0.34 0.86
C PRO A 173 14.05 -1.03 0.91
N TYR A 174 13.24 -1.34 -0.08
CA TYR A 174 12.52 -2.61 -0.20
C TYR A 174 13.08 -3.51 -1.31
N GLN A 175 14.15 -3.08 -1.97
CA GLN A 175 14.84 -3.84 -3.03
C GLN A 175 13.89 -4.30 -4.15
N LEU A 176 12.95 -3.44 -4.53
CA LEU A 176 12.03 -3.76 -5.63
C LEU A 176 12.78 -3.73 -6.97
N PRO A 177 12.52 -4.67 -7.88
CA PRO A 177 13.07 -4.67 -9.24
C PRO A 177 12.33 -3.61 -10.09
N ILE A 178 12.54 -2.33 -9.78
CA ILE A 178 11.75 -1.20 -10.30
C ILE A 178 11.73 -1.14 -11.83
N PRO A 179 12.85 -1.25 -12.57
CA PRO A 179 12.82 -1.24 -14.03
C PRO A 179 11.97 -2.36 -14.63
N ASP A 180 12.07 -3.58 -14.09
CA ASP A 180 11.26 -4.72 -14.56
C ASP A 180 9.78 -4.48 -14.28
N LEU A 181 9.44 -3.98 -13.08
CA LEU A 181 8.06 -3.64 -12.72
C LEU A 181 7.48 -2.52 -13.59
N ILE A 182 8.30 -1.54 -14.00
CA ILE A 182 7.88 -0.51 -14.97
C ILE A 182 7.55 -1.15 -16.31
N LYS A 183 8.43 -2.02 -16.84
CA LYS A 183 8.19 -2.75 -18.12
C LYS A 183 6.92 -3.58 -18.07
N GLU A 184 6.76 -4.39 -17.02
CA GLU A 184 5.57 -5.23 -16.83
C GLU A 184 4.27 -4.39 -16.77
N ASN A 185 4.31 -3.26 -16.07
CA ASN A 185 3.14 -2.40 -15.94
C ASN A 185 2.86 -1.63 -17.23
N LEU A 186 3.86 -1.23 -18.00
CA LEU A 186 3.67 -0.62 -19.33
C LEU A 186 3.03 -1.62 -20.30
N ALA A 187 3.55 -2.85 -20.35
CA ALA A 187 2.96 -3.91 -21.18
C ALA A 187 1.48 -4.16 -20.81
N TRP A 188 1.22 -4.25 -19.50
CA TRP A 188 -0.16 -4.40 -19.02
C TRP A 188 -1.05 -3.20 -19.37
N VAL A 189 -0.55 -1.95 -19.29
CA VAL A 189 -1.29 -0.75 -19.70
C VAL A 189 -1.63 -0.84 -21.19
N ASP A 190 -0.67 -1.23 -22.04
CA ASP A 190 -0.90 -1.34 -23.47
C ASP A 190 -2.01 -2.35 -23.81
N GLU A 191 -2.04 -3.49 -23.11
CA GLU A 191 -3.14 -4.49 -23.24
C GLU A 191 -4.50 -3.90 -22.89
N GLN A 192 -4.61 -3.01 -21.88
CA GLN A 192 -5.88 -2.41 -21.46
C GLN A 192 -6.47 -1.45 -22.53
N PHE A 193 -5.63 -0.89 -23.41
CA PHE A 193 -6.03 0.10 -24.41
C PHE A 193 -6.02 -0.41 -25.85
N THR A 194 -5.57 -1.65 -26.08
CA THR A 194 -5.59 -2.31 -27.38
C THR A 194 -6.90 -3.07 -27.66
N SER A 195 -7.81 -3.09 -26.67
CA SER A 195 -9.09 -3.85 -26.70
C SER A 195 -10.27 -2.96 -26.98
#